data_eeaeba299f34f01345b6c477776f0519
#
_entry.id   eeaeba299f34f01345b6c477776f0519
#
_cell.length_a   1.000
_cell.length_b   1.000
_cell.length_c   1.000
_cell.angle_alpha   90.00
_cell.angle_beta   90.00
_cell.angle_gamma   90.00
#
_symmetry.space_group_name_H-M   'P 1'
#
loop_
_entity.id
_entity.type
_entity.pdbx_description
1 polymer ?
#
loop_
_entity_poly.entity_id
_entity_poly.type
_entity_poly.pdbx_seq_one_letter_code
_entity_poly.pdbx_strand_id
1 'polypeptide(L)'
;MEIIALGPLHSRADTDNGLCRGVVAVSRASLTHVIGNDDYALTPGRLVANLLPSPHRVNKIAAAVDSGEVLGYAGFETSLGDALELAEVDVVVHPAHRRAGLGSQLLAWAEAESKELGRTTLQAQAFARPPADGAQIVTAPTGAAMPADSPGLAFATAHGFDFEQVEANSVLDVPVPQSQLDEWAAQCPIDGYRLHTWGLPMPDEWVEEFARLRSDVPGETPNAGLDAWAETWSPERLRSRWHDWQVAGLDALTVAAEHVATGKLAAFTQLNLMDHPAAAYQGYTYVEPGHRGHRLGLAVKTQALAALQNGWPRMRRIHTENATENAPMLAINQTMGFRLDCLSAVFQKHLA
;
A
#
# COMPACT_ATOMS: atom_id res chain seq x y z
N MET A 1 4.42 30.58 8.56
CA MET A 1 4.14 29.23 8.03
C MET A 1 3.83 29.32 6.55
N GLU A 2 4.39 28.45 5.72
CA GLU A 2 4.25 28.41 4.26
C GLU A 2 4.02 26.96 3.83
N ILE A 3 3.22 26.74 2.76
CA ILE A 3 3.07 25.42 2.13
C ILE A 3 3.96 25.39 0.89
N ILE A 4 4.96 24.51 0.89
CA ILE A 4 5.99 24.41 -0.14
C ILE A 4 5.87 23.05 -0.82
N ALA A 5 5.56 23.06 -2.13
CA ALA A 5 5.58 21.85 -2.92
C ALA A 5 7.00 21.31 -3.10
N LEU A 6 7.18 20.01 -2.92
CA LEU A 6 8.41 19.33 -3.28
C LEU A 6 8.50 19.25 -4.81
N GLY A 7 9.66 19.58 -5.36
CA GLY A 7 9.93 19.37 -6.78
C GLY A 7 10.04 17.88 -7.13
N PRO A 8 10.08 17.57 -8.43
CA PRO A 8 10.35 16.21 -8.87
C PRO A 8 11.70 15.73 -8.37
N LEU A 9 11.78 14.46 -7.97
CA LEU A 9 13.02 13.80 -7.57
C LEU A 9 13.44 12.84 -8.68
N HIS A 10 14.74 12.76 -8.94
CA HIS A 10 15.28 11.91 -10.00
C HIS A 10 16.23 10.83 -9.48
N SER A 11 16.62 10.93 -8.20
CA SER A 11 17.51 9.99 -7.54
C SER A 11 17.39 10.05 -6.02
N ARG A 12 17.97 9.09 -5.33
CA ARG A 12 18.05 9.11 -3.86
C ARG A 12 18.87 10.29 -3.32
N ALA A 13 19.85 10.77 -4.06
CA ALA A 13 20.63 11.94 -3.64
C ALA A 13 19.76 13.20 -3.51
N ASP A 14 18.70 13.30 -4.28
CA ASP A 14 17.80 14.45 -4.24
C ASP A 14 16.99 14.53 -2.95
N THR A 15 16.93 13.44 -2.17
CA THR A 15 16.28 13.46 -0.85
C THR A 15 17.16 14.02 0.26
N ASP A 16 18.44 14.28 -0.02
CA ASP A 16 19.37 14.83 0.98
C ASP A 16 19.24 16.37 1.10
N ASN A 17 18.03 16.81 1.42
CA ASN A 17 17.71 18.20 1.73
C ASN A 17 16.80 18.28 2.96
N GLY A 18 16.68 19.47 3.55
CA GLY A 18 15.91 19.68 4.79
C GLY A 18 14.44 19.36 4.63
N LEU A 19 13.85 19.66 3.47
CA LEU A 19 12.42 19.47 3.20
C LEU A 19 12.04 17.98 3.13
N CYS A 20 12.79 17.19 2.34
CA CYS A 20 12.57 15.74 2.24
C CYS A 20 12.81 15.03 3.57
N ARG A 21 13.91 15.37 4.28
CA ARG A 21 14.18 14.81 5.62
C ARG A 21 13.07 15.15 6.61
N GLY A 22 12.54 16.38 6.57
CA GLY A 22 11.43 16.82 7.41
C GLY A 22 10.14 16.04 7.14
N VAL A 23 9.76 15.82 5.87
CA VAL A 23 8.59 15.01 5.49
C VAL A 23 8.72 13.59 6.02
N VAL A 24 9.87 12.94 5.84
CA VAL A 24 10.12 11.59 6.38
C VAL A 24 10.04 11.58 7.91
N ALA A 25 10.59 12.58 8.60
CA ALA A 25 10.55 12.68 10.05
C ALA A 25 9.11 12.85 10.57
N VAL A 26 8.30 13.68 9.92
CA VAL A 26 6.88 13.88 10.26
C VAL A 26 6.09 12.59 10.06
N SER A 27 6.30 11.88 8.95
CA SER A 27 5.66 10.60 8.69
C SER A 27 5.94 9.59 9.82
N ARG A 28 7.22 9.43 10.18
CA ARG A 28 7.65 8.55 11.27
C ARG A 28 7.06 8.95 12.62
N ALA A 29 7.14 10.23 12.99
CA ALA A 29 6.61 10.72 14.25
C ALA A 29 5.10 10.51 14.36
N SER A 30 4.36 10.74 13.27
CA SER A 30 2.92 10.54 13.21
C SER A 30 2.53 9.07 13.43
N LEU A 31 3.14 8.13 12.69
CA LEU A 31 2.83 6.70 12.79
C LEU A 31 3.26 6.13 14.14
N THR A 32 4.47 6.43 14.62
CA THR A 32 4.90 6.01 15.96
C THR A 32 3.92 6.46 17.04
N HIS A 33 3.40 7.70 16.92
CA HIS A 33 2.41 8.22 17.87
C HIS A 33 1.07 7.46 17.77
N VAL A 34 0.60 7.18 16.56
CA VAL A 34 -0.73 6.60 16.31
C VAL A 34 -0.73 5.09 16.56
N ILE A 35 0.20 4.35 15.96
CA ILE A 35 0.20 2.86 15.98
C ILE A 35 1.35 2.25 16.76
N GLY A 36 2.33 3.03 17.20
CA GLY A 36 3.43 2.55 18.06
C GLY A 36 4.68 2.08 17.30
N ASN A 37 4.67 2.11 15.97
CA ASN A 37 5.82 1.80 15.10
C ASN A 37 5.85 2.76 13.92
N ASP A 38 6.94 2.74 13.14
CA ASP A 38 7.13 3.56 11.95
C ASP A 38 7.30 2.72 10.67
N ASP A 39 6.90 1.46 10.70
CA ASP A 39 7.07 0.54 9.58
C ASP A 39 6.39 1.04 8.30
N TYR A 40 5.22 1.65 8.40
CA TYR A 40 4.48 2.22 7.25
C TYR A 40 4.93 3.62 6.84
N ALA A 41 5.89 4.22 7.53
CA ALA A 41 6.33 5.58 7.26
C ALA A 41 6.95 5.74 5.87
N LEU A 42 6.87 6.96 5.34
CA LEU A 42 7.63 7.32 4.15
C LEU A 42 9.13 7.12 4.40
N THR A 43 9.80 6.55 3.40
CA THR A 43 11.24 6.41 3.36
C THR A 43 11.81 7.29 2.24
N PRO A 44 13.10 7.61 2.23
CA PRO A 44 13.71 8.34 1.12
C PRO A 44 13.48 7.68 -0.24
N GLY A 45 13.56 6.34 -0.32
CA GLY A 45 13.26 5.61 -1.55
C GLY A 45 11.80 5.75 -1.99
N ARG A 46 10.84 5.65 -1.06
CA ARG A 46 9.43 5.88 -1.37
C ARG A 46 9.16 7.31 -1.85
N LEU A 47 9.81 8.31 -1.26
CA LEU A 47 9.70 9.70 -1.74
C LEU A 47 10.18 9.81 -3.19
N VAL A 48 11.33 9.21 -3.54
CA VAL A 48 11.82 9.20 -4.91
C VAL A 48 10.83 8.50 -5.83
N ALA A 49 10.41 7.27 -5.50
CA ALA A 49 9.48 6.51 -6.32
C ALA A 49 8.15 7.25 -6.55
N ASN A 50 7.68 8.01 -5.56
CA ASN A 50 6.46 8.80 -5.69
C ASN A 50 6.67 10.06 -6.56
N LEU A 51 7.79 10.77 -6.42
CA LEU A 51 8.01 12.07 -7.07
C LEU A 51 8.83 11.98 -8.37
N LEU A 52 9.23 10.78 -8.81
CA LEU A 52 9.76 10.58 -10.16
C LEU A 52 8.68 10.96 -11.19
N PRO A 53 9.04 11.75 -12.22
CA PRO A 53 8.15 12.00 -13.34
C PRO A 53 7.68 10.71 -14.00
N SER A 54 6.38 10.55 -14.18
CA SER A 54 5.78 9.36 -14.78
C SER A 54 4.77 9.72 -15.87
N PRO A 55 4.72 9.00 -17.00
CA PRO A 55 3.69 9.19 -18.02
C PRO A 55 2.34 8.59 -17.63
N HIS A 56 2.28 7.83 -16.53
CA HIS A 56 1.08 7.07 -16.15
C HIS A 56 0.36 7.64 -14.92
N ARG A 57 1.02 8.53 -14.15
CA ARG A 57 0.46 9.07 -12.90
C ARG A 57 1.04 10.45 -12.60
N VAL A 58 0.31 11.20 -11.79
CA VAL A 58 0.79 12.42 -11.15
C VAL A 58 0.83 12.19 -9.65
N ASN A 59 1.99 12.40 -9.05
CA ASN A 59 2.18 12.45 -7.61
C ASN A 59 2.77 13.80 -7.23
N LYS A 60 2.19 14.41 -6.21
CA LYS A 60 2.68 15.67 -5.63
C LYS A 60 2.74 15.55 -4.11
N ILE A 61 3.72 16.18 -3.50
CA ILE A 61 3.81 16.31 -2.04
C ILE A 61 4.09 17.78 -1.74
N ALA A 62 3.38 18.34 -0.77
CA ALA A 62 3.67 19.67 -0.25
C ALA A 62 3.85 19.61 1.27
N ALA A 63 4.89 20.29 1.76
CA ALA A 63 5.22 20.40 3.16
C ALA A 63 4.77 21.75 3.73
N ALA A 64 4.19 21.72 4.93
CA ALA A 64 3.95 22.93 5.72
C ALA A 64 5.19 23.24 6.55
N VAL A 65 5.79 24.39 6.31
CA VAL A 65 7.07 24.80 6.89
C VAL A 65 6.89 26.07 7.73
N ASP A 66 7.45 26.08 8.91
CA ASP A 66 7.58 27.26 9.74
C ASP A 66 8.98 27.38 10.30
N SER A 67 9.60 28.55 10.12
CA SER A 67 10.97 28.83 10.60
C SER A 67 11.99 27.76 10.17
N GLY A 68 11.78 27.13 9.00
CA GLY A 68 12.67 26.09 8.46
C GLY A 68 12.37 24.65 8.95
N GLU A 69 11.41 24.48 9.81
CA GLU A 69 10.93 23.17 10.31
C GLU A 69 9.70 22.70 9.52
N VAL A 70 9.66 21.42 9.15
CA VAL A 70 8.48 20.78 8.53
C VAL A 70 7.53 20.31 9.64
N LEU A 71 6.33 20.87 9.67
CA LEU A 71 5.31 20.59 10.69
C LEU A 71 4.26 19.57 10.24
N GLY A 72 4.15 19.38 8.92
CA GLY A 72 3.20 18.47 8.30
C GLY A 72 3.41 18.42 6.80
N TYR A 73 2.74 17.50 6.13
CA TYR A 73 2.70 17.43 4.67
C TYR A 73 1.35 16.94 4.17
N ALA A 74 1.05 17.23 2.91
CA ALA A 74 0.00 16.58 2.14
C ALA A 74 0.60 15.85 0.95
N GLY A 75 0.08 14.67 0.65
CA GLY A 75 0.30 13.90 -0.57
C GLY A 75 -0.92 13.94 -1.46
N PHE A 76 -0.69 13.83 -2.76
CA PHE A 76 -1.70 13.71 -3.79
C PHE A 76 -1.21 12.76 -4.86
N GLU A 77 -2.02 11.75 -5.19
CA GLU A 77 -1.74 10.81 -6.28
C GLU A 77 -2.98 10.63 -7.16
N THR A 78 -2.79 10.58 -8.49
CA THR A 78 -3.85 10.24 -9.45
C THR A 78 -3.28 9.56 -10.68
N SER A 79 -4.07 8.70 -11.30
CA SER A 79 -3.77 8.09 -12.60
C SER A 79 -3.96 9.09 -13.74
N LEU A 80 -3.20 8.91 -14.84
CA LEU A 80 -3.37 9.65 -16.09
C LEU A 80 -4.06 8.84 -17.19
N GLY A 81 -4.31 7.54 -16.97
CA GLY A 81 -4.90 6.64 -17.95
C GLY A 81 -6.27 6.10 -17.57
N ASP A 82 -6.43 5.76 -16.30
CA ASP A 82 -7.62 5.09 -15.77
C ASP A 82 -8.15 5.84 -14.55
N ALA A 83 -9.41 5.59 -14.15
CA ALA A 83 -10.02 6.17 -12.95
C ALA A 83 -9.80 7.70 -12.86
N LEU A 84 -10.07 8.39 -13.96
CA LEU A 84 -9.74 9.81 -14.13
C LEU A 84 -10.53 10.75 -13.21
N GLU A 85 -11.56 10.27 -12.55
CA GLU A 85 -12.31 10.97 -11.51
C GLU A 85 -11.64 10.92 -10.13
N LEU A 86 -10.74 9.94 -9.90
CA LEU A 86 -10.19 9.64 -8.59
C LEU A 86 -8.85 10.33 -8.32
N ALA A 87 -8.66 10.73 -7.08
CA ALA A 87 -7.35 11.03 -6.50
C ALA A 87 -7.26 10.45 -5.09
N GLU A 88 -6.09 9.95 -4.73
CA GLU A 88 -5.74 9.59 -3.37
C GLU A 88 -5.05 10.78 -2.69
N VAL A 89 -5.42 11.07 -1.45
CA VAL A 89 -4.86 12.18 -0.68
C VAL A 89 -4.42 11.74 0.71
N ASP A 90 -3.24 12.18 1.09
CA ASP A 90 -2.69 12.01 2.43
C ASP A 90 -2.56 13.38 3.12
N VAL A 91 -2.93 13.46 4.40
CA VAL A 91 -2.68 14.63 5.23
C VAL A 91 -2.06 14.19 6.54
N VAL A 92 -0.81 14.54 6.75
CA VAL A 92 -0.04 14.14 7.92
C VAL A 92 0.49 15.37 8.64
N VAL A 93 0.14 15.50 9.93
CA VAL A 93 0.62 16.58 10.80
C VAL A 93 1.40 15.98 11.96
N HIS A 94 2.58 16.52 12.21
CA HIS A 94 3.40 16.14 13.35
C HIS A 94 2.58 16.22 14.65
N PRO A 95 2.62 15.22 15.54
CA PRO A 95 1.74 15.15 16.71
C PRO A 95 1.73 16.43 17.57
N ALA A 96 2.88 17.05 17.76
CA ALA A 96 3.02 18.27 18.54
C ALA A 96 2.37 19.51 17.92
N HIS A 97 2.05 19.48 16.63
CA HIS A 97 1.49 20.62 15.87
C HIS A 97 0.04 20.41 15.41
N ARG A 98 -0.62 19.35 15.92
CA ARG A 98 -2.03 19.09 15.65
C ARG A 98 -2.93 20.10 16.33
N ARG A 99 -4.20 20.18 15.88
CA ARG A 99 -5.27 21.06 16.42
C ARG A 99 -5.02 22.57 16.27
N ALA A 100 -4.12 22.96 15.37
CA ALA A 100 -3.81 24.35 15.05
C ALA A 100 -4.28 24.76 13.62
N GLY A 101 -5.18 23.98 13.00
CA GLY A 101 -5.72 24.26 11.65
C GLY A 101 -4.79 23.84 10.51
N LEU A 102 -3.61 23.29 10.80
CA LEU A 102 -2.62 22.93 9.79
C LEU A 102 -3.12 21.83 8.84
N GLY A 103 -3.77 20.79 9.37
CA GLY A 103 -4.34 19.72 8.55
C GLY A 103 -5.36 20.22 7.54
N SER A 104 -6.23 21.18 7.93
CA SER A 104 -7.22 21.78 7.02
C SER A 104 -6.57 22.56 5.88
N GLN A 105 -5.45 23.25 6.12
CA GLN A 105 -4.72 23.98 5.08
C GLN A 105 -4.02 23.01 4.10
N LEU A 106 -3.44 21.91 4.60
CA LEU A 106 -2.84 20.85 3.80
C LEU A 106 -3.90 20.14 2.94
N LEU A 107 -5.06 19.83 3.52
CA LEU A 107 -6.17 19.25 2.75
C LEU A 107 -6.68 20.20 1.67
N ALA A 108 -6.83 21.48 1.97
CA ALA A 108 -7.24 22.47 0.97
C ALA A 108 -6.26 22.57 -0.21
N TRP A 109 -4.96 22.40 0.03
CA TRP A 109 -3.97 22.30 -1.04
C TRP A 109 -4.22 21.04 -1.90
N ALA A 110 -4.40 19.86 -1.29
CA ALA A 110 -4.65 18.63 -2.03
C ALA A 110 -5.97 18.66 -2.83
N GLU A 111 -7.02 19.29 -2.28
CA GLU A 111 -8.28 19.50 -2.98
C GLU A 111 -8.13 20.46 -4.19
N ALA A 112 -7.28 21.48 -4.07
CA ALA A 112 -6.99 22.39 -5.17
C ALA A 112 -6.26 21.69 -6.31
N GLU A 113 -5.24 20.87 -6.00
CA GLU A 113 -4.52 20.03 -6.98
C GLU A 113 -5.48 19.05 -7.69
N SER A 114 -6.40 18.45 -6.93
CA SER A 114 -7.40 17.54 -7.47
C SER A 114 -8.33 18.24 -8.47
N LYS A 115 -8.84 19.42 -8.12
CA LYS A 115 -9.71 20.23 -8.98
C LYS A 115 -8.98 20.72 -10.24
N GLU A 116 -7.72 21.12 -10.13
CA GLU A 116 -6.89 21.53 -11.27
C GLU A 116 -6.76 20.43 -12.32
N LEU A 117 -6.69 19.17 -11.87
CA LEU A 117 -6.62 17.99 -12.74
C LEU A 117 -8.00 17.41 -13.09
N GLY A 118 -9.09 18.07 -12.69
CA GLY A 118 -10.46 17.63 -12.98
C GLY A 118 -10.90 16.39 -12.22
N ARG A 119 -10.27 16.11 -11.06
CA ARG A 119 -10.69 14.99 -10.18
C ARG A 119 -11.91 15.41 -9.36
N THR A 120 -12.86 14.52 -9.25
CA THR A 120 -14.14 14.77 -8.56
C THR A 120 -14.33 13.92 -7.32
N THR A 121 -13.51 12.88 -7.14
CA THR A 121 -13.57 11.99 -5.98
C THR A 121 -12.19 11.90 -5.32
N LEU A 122 -12.17 12.10 -4.00
CA LEU A 122 -10.98 11.91 -3.18
C LEU A 122 -11.13 10.64 -2.34
N GLN A 123 -10.09 9.83 -2.28
CA GLN A 123 -9.96 8.73 -1.32
C GLN A 123 -8.81 9.03 -0.36
N ALA A 124 -8.97 8.62 0.88
CA ALA A 124 -7.97 8.83 1.93
C ALA A 124 -7.99 7.67 2.91
N GLN A 125 -6.86 7.47 3.60
CA GLN A 125 -6.71 6.42 4.59
C GLN A 125 -6.18 6.98 5.91
N ALA A 126 -6.61 6.40 7.04
CA ALA A 126 -6.08 6.78 8.33
C ALA A 126 -5.88 5.57 9.24
N PHE A 127 -4.66 5.44 9.75
CA PHE A 127 -4.28 4.37 10.68
C PHE A 127 -4.83 4.62 12.09
N ALA A 128 -5.16 3.53 12.78
CA ALA A 128 -5.44 3.52 14.21
C ALA A 128 -5.05 2.18 14.84
N ARG A 129 -4.85 2.17 16.16
CA ARG A 129 -4.78 0.90 16.91
C ARG A 129 -6.15 0.24 16.94
N PRO A 130 -6.22 -1.09 17.06
CA PRO A 130 -7.49 -1.76 17.33
C PRO A 130 -8.16 -1.18 18.58
N PRO A 131 -9.50 -1.11 18.62
CA PRO A 131 -10.21 -0.60 19.79
C PRO A 131 -9.92 -1.47 21.02
N ALA A 132 -9.65 -0.83 22.15
CA ALA A 132 -9.53 -1.51 23.43
C ALA A 132 -10.91 -2.02 23.90
N ASP A 133 -10.91 -2.98 24.82
CA ASP A 133 -12.15 -3.50 25.42
C ASP A 133 -12.96 -2.35 26.05
N GLY A 134 -14.22 -2.22 25.66
CA GLY A 134 -15.12 -1.18 26.14
C GLY A 134 -14.90 0.21 25.54
N ALA A 135 -14.00 0.37 24.56
CA ALA A 135 -13.82 1.62 23.84
C ALA A 135 -15.08 1.99 23.05
N GLN A 136 -15.33 3.29 22.90
CA GLN A 136 -16.33 3.75 21.94
C GLN A 136 -15.84 3.50 20.52
N ILE A 137 -16.73 3.00 19.68
CA ILE A 137 -16.43 2.66 18.29
C ILE A 137 -17.37 3.37 17.31
N VAL A 138 -16.88 3.57 16.08
CA VAL A 138 -17.66 3.95 14.91
C VAL A 138 -17.57 2.80 13.92
N THR A 139 -18.70 2.40 13.36
CA THR A 139 -18.80 1.24 12.46
C THR A 139 -18.95 1.70 11.02
N ALA A 140 -18.14 1.14 10.13
CA ALA A 140 -18.27 1.32 8.68
C ALA A 140 -19.50 0.57 8.13
N PRO A 141 -19.98 0.89 6.93
CA PRO A 141 -21.06 0.15 6.27
C PRO A 141 -20.80 -1.34 6.15
N THR A 142 -19.55 -1.77 6.06
CA THR A 142 -19.11 -3.18 6.03
C THR A 142 -19.30 -3.93 7.36
N GLY A 143 -19.65 -3.23 8.44
CA GLY A 143 -19.80 -3.78 9.78
C GLY A 143 -18.53 -3.80 10.63
N ALA A 144 -17.38 -3.48 10.04
CA ALA A 144 -16.13 -3.36 10.79
C ALA A 144 -16.03 -2.02 11.54
N ALA A 145 -15.31 -1.99 12.65
CA ALA A 145 -15.32 -0.86 13.57
C ALA A 145 -13.92 -0.28 13.80
N MET A 146 -13.88 1.05 13.98
CA MET A 146 -12.72 1.84 14.36
C MET A 146 -12.93 2.50 15.73
N PRO A 147 -11.86 2.80 16.49
CA PRO A 147 -11.98 3.62 17.70
C PRO A 147 -12.55 5.01 17.37
N ALA A 148 -13.57 5.43 18.09
CA ALA A 148 -14.23 6.73 17.87
C ALA A 148 -13.30 7.93 18.17
N ASP A 149 -12.30 7.74 19.00
CA ASP A 149 -11.28 8.74 19.35
C ASP A 149 -10.09 8.79 18.38
N SER A 150 -10.15 8.02 17.25
CA SER A 150 -9.13 8.08 16.21
C SER A 150 -9.02 9.49 15.62
N PRO A 151 -7.84 10.14 15.70
CA PRO A 151 -7.68 11.50 15.18
C PRO A 151 -7.91 11.60 13.67
N GLY A 152 -7.53 10.56 12.91
CA GLY A 152 -7.73 10.53 11.47
C GLY A 152 -9.20 10.40 11.09
N LEU A 153 -9.96 9.52 11.77
CA LEU A 153 -11.40 9.39 11.58
C LEU A 153 -12.13 10.71 11.88
N ALA A 154 -11.82 11.33 13.01
CA ALA A 154 -12.42 12.60 13.41
C ALA A 154 -12.09 13.73 12.40
N PHE A 155 -10.86 13.77 11.90
CA PHE A 155 -10.44 14.74 10.90
C PHE A 155 -11.17 14.55 9.57
N ALA A 156 -11.16 13.33 9.02
CA ALA A 156 -11.79 13.02 7.74
C ALA A 156 -13.30 13.33 7.77
N THR A 157 -14.02 12.87 8.80
CA THR A 157 -15.46 13.13 8.97
C THR A 157 -15.75 14.64 9.08
N ALA A 158 -14.94 15.39 9.85
CA ALA A 158 -15.11 16.85 9.99
C ALA A 158 -14.89 17.63 8.68
N HIS A 159 -14.20 17.02 7.70
CA HIS A 159 -13.94 17.60 6.39
C HIS A 159 -14.81 17.00 5.27
N GLY A 160 -15.88 16.28 5.63
CA GLY A 160 -16.89 15.78 4.69
C GLY A 160 -16.47 14.55 3.91
N PHE A 161 -15.57 13.75 4.45
CA PHE A 161 -15.30 12.40 3.96
C PHE A 161 -16.28 11.43 4.59
N ASP A 162 -16.82 10.52 3.79
CA ASP A 162 -17.62 9.40 4.22
C ASP A 162 -16.69 8.23 4.62
N PHE A 163 -16.98 7.58 5.73
CA PHE A 163 -16.23 6.43 6.22
C PHE A 163 -16.81 5.15 5.62
N GLU A 164 -16.10 4.53 4.68
CA GLU A 164 -16.63 3.45 3.84
C GLU A 164 -16.17 2.06 4.27
N GLN A 165 -14.90 1.90 4.64
CA GLN A 165 -14.30 0.58 4.82
C GLN A 165 -13.27 0.58 5.95
N VAL A 166 -13.01 -0.60 6.51
CA VAL A 166 -11.88 -0.85 7.42
C VAL A 166 -10.99 -1.92 6.81
N GLU A 167 -9.69 -1.66 6.82
CA GLU A 167 -8.69 -2.63 6.46
C GLU A 167 -7.92 -3.10 7.69
N ALA A 168 -7.69 -4.40 7.76
CA ALA A 168 -6.85 -5.04 8.75
C ALA A 168 -5.41 -5.06 8.27
N ASN A 169 -4.55 -4.32 8.93
CA ASN A 169 -3.11 -4.39 8.74
C ASN A 169 -2.56 -5.47 9.66
N SER A 170 -2.01 -6.52 9.08
CA SER A 170 -1.48 -7.67 9.81
C SER A 170 0.02 -7.83 9.56
N VAL A 171 0.71 -8.42 10.52
CA VAL A 171 2.15 -8.63 10.48
C VAL A 171 2.52 -10.08 10.75
N LEU A 172 3.49 -10.58 10.00
CA LEU A 172 4.14 -11.87 10.21
C LEU A 172 5.60 -11.64 10.58
N ASP A 173 6.03 -12.19 11.70
CA ASP A 173 7.45 -12.17 12.09
C ASP A 173 8.23 -13.20 11.26
N VAL A 174 9.41 -12.82 10.79
CA VAL A 174 10.31 -13.67 9.99
C VAL A 174 11.73 -13.67 10.59
N PRO A 175 12.52 -14.73 10.44
CA PRO A 175 12.23 -15.91 9.65
C PRO A 175 11.23 -16.87 10.31
N VAL A 176 10.40 -17.50 9.48
CA VAL A 176 9.57 -18.64 9.88
C VAL A 176 10.44 -19.92 9.83
N PRO A 177 10.29 -20.88 10.75
CA PRO A 177 11.01 -22.14 10.71
C PRO A 177 10.81 -22.92 9.39
N GLN A 178 11.85 -23.55 8.88
CA GLN A 178 11.76 -24.34 7.64
C GLN A 178 10.66 -25.42 7.72
N SER A 179 10.52 -26.08 8.86
CA SER A 179 9.46 -27.07 9.09
C SER A 179 8.05 -26.53 8.86
N GLN A 180 7.83 -25.26 9.19
CA GLN A 180 6.53 -24.60 8.95
C GLN A 180 6.32 -24.29 7.47
N LEU A 181 7.37 -23.87 6.75
CA LEU A 181 7.32 -23.70 5.29
C LEU A 181 7.01 -25.02 4.59
N ASP A 182 7.65 -26.12 5.03
CA ASP A 182 7.43 -27.47 4.50
C ASP A 182 5.99 -27.94 4.77
N GLU A 183 5.45 -27.66 5.96
CA GLU A 183 4.07 -27.97 6.32
C GLU A 183 3.05 -27.22 5.43
N TRP A 184 3.25 -25.92 5.18
CA TRP A 184 2.38 -25.17 4.29
C TRP A 184 2.50 -25.64 2.84
N ALA A 185 3.72 -25.92 2.37
CA ALA A 185 3.97 -26.46 1.03
C ALA A 185 3.27 -27.80 0.82
N ALA A 186 3.31 -28.69 1.83
CA ALA A 186 2.63 -29.99 1.78
C ALA A 186 1.09 -29.88 1.71
N GLN A 187 0.53 -28.77 2.16
CA GLN A 187 -0.91 -28.49 2.05
C GLN A 187 -1.33 -27.98 0.67
N CYS A 188 -0.38 -27.70 -0.21
CA CYS A 188 -0.62 -27.09 -1.51
C CYS A 188 -0.34 -28.10 -2.64
N PRO A 189 -1.30 -28.96 -3.03
CA PRO A 189 -1.14 -29.80 -4.20
C PRO A 189 -1.12 -28.89 -5.44
N ILE A 190 0.06 -28.73 -6.03
CA ILE A 190 0.25 -27.87 -7.23
C ILE A 190 0.34 -28.71 -8.51
N ASP A 191 -0.30 -29.89 -8.54
CA ASP A 191 -0.37 -30.74 -9.72
C ASP A 191 -0.96 -29.94 -10.90
N GLY A 192 -0.23 -29.90 -12.03
CA GLY A 192 -0.58 -29.09 -13.19
C GLY A 192 -0.16 -27.65 -13.13
N TYR A 193 0.54 -27.23 -12.08
CA TYR A 193 1.09 -25.87 -11.96
C TYR A 193 2.61 -25.90 -11.73
N ARG A 194 3.27 -24.83 -12.17
CA ARG A 194 4.69 -24.58 -11.92
C ARG A 194 4.86 -23.21 -11.29
N LEU A 195 5.60 -23.14 -10.19
CA LEU A 195 5.92 -21.87 -9.54
C LEU A 195 7.17 -21.25 -10.13
N HIS A 196 7.07 -19.97 -10.44
CA HIS A 196 8.16 -19.12 -10.87
C HIS A 196 8.43 -18.06 -9.82
N THR A 197 9.68 -17.65 -9.67
CA THR A 197 10.11 -16.65 -8.68
C THR A 197 11.05 -15.66 -9.36
N TRP A 198 10.72 -14.36 -9.28
CA TRP A 198 11.49 -13.29 -9.92
C TRP A 198 11.67 -12.10 -8.99
N GLY A 199 12.84 -11.44 -9.11
CA GLY A 199 13.05 -10.07 -8.66
C GLY A 199 12.68 -9.07 -9.75
N LEU A 200 13.18 -7.84 -9.66
CA LEU A 200 13.04 -6.80 -10.67
C LEU A 200 14.31 -6.69 -11.54
N PRO A 201 14.18 -6.61 -12.88
CA PRO A 201 12.96 -6.79 -13.66
C PRO A 201 12.56 -8.26 -13.79
N MET A 202 11.28 -8.50 -14.07
CA MET A 202 10.78 -9.83 -14.44
C MET A 202 11.27 -10.22 -15.84
N PRO A 203 11.48 -11.52 -16.15
CA PRO A 203 11.82 -11.97 -17.50
C PRO A 203 10.77 -11.56 -18.52
N ASP A 204 11.23 -11.11 -19.69
CA ASP A 204 10.38 -10.52 -20.75
C ASP A 204 9.27 -11.47 -21.22
N GLU A 205 9.51 -12.77 -21.20
CA GLU A 205 8.53 -13.80 -21.60
C GLU A 205 7.27 -13.83 -20.72
N TRP A 206 7.34 -13.31 -19.47
CA TRP A 206 6.23 -13.31 -18.53
C TRP A 206 5.54 -11.96 -18.37
N VAL A 207 6.12 -10.89 -18.90
CA VAL A 207 5.64 -9.51 -18.66
C VAL A 207 4.21 -9.31 -19.17
N GLU A 208 3.87 -9.85 -20.34
CA GLU A 208 2.54 -9.70 -20.93
C GLU A 208 1.48 -10.47 -20.12
N GLU A 209 1.76 -11.73 -19.74
CA GLU A 209 0.87 -12.52 -18.91
C GLU A 209 0.71 -11.93 -17.50
N PHE A 210 1.78 -11.39 -16.94
CA PHE A 210 1.71 -10.73 -15.64
C PHE A 210 0.92 -9.42 -15.72
N ALA A 211 1.05 -8.63 -16.78
CA ALA A 211 0.26 -7.43 -17.02
C ALA A 211 -1.25 -7.76 -17.10
N ARG A 212 -1.61 -8.82 -17.84
CA ARG A 212 -2.98 -9.33 -17.90
C ARG A 212 -3.52 -9.65 -16.51
N LEU A 213 -2.82 -10.53 -15.79
CA LEU A 213 -3.24 -10.99 -14.46
C LEU A 213 -3.33 -9.85 -13.43
N ARG A 214 -2.44 -8.86 -13.56
CA ARG A 214 -2.40 -7.67 -12.71
C ARG A 214 -3.59 -6.74 -12.94
N SER A 215 -4.09 -6.67 -14.17
CA SER A 215 -5.26 -5.86 -14.55
C SER A 215 -6.58 -6.41 -14.00
N ASP A 216 -6.63 -7.71 -13.71
CA ASP A 216 -7.84 -8.36 -13.18
C ASP A 216 -8.04 -8.11 -11.68
N VAL A 217 -6.98 -7.71 -10.95
CA VAL A 217 -7.00 -7.58 -9.49
C VAL A 217 -8.05 -6.62 -8.95
N PRO A 218 -8.20 -5.37 -9.49
CA PRO A 218 -9.14 -4.41 -8.91
C PRO A 218 -10.59 -4.86 -8.92
N GLY A 219 -11.01 -5.60 -9.96
CA GLY A 219 -12.38 -6.12 -10.08
C GLY A 219 -12.74 -7.22 -9.08
N GLU A 220 -11.74 -7.79 -8.40
CA GLU A 220 -11.89 -8.93 -7.49
C GLU A 220 -11.58 -8.59 -6.02
N THR A 221 -11.19 -7.33 -5.76
CA THR A 221 -10.91 -6.85 -4.41
C THR A 221 -12.15 -6.18 -3.84
N PRO A 222 -12.60 -6.53 -2.62
CA PRO A 222 -13.70 -5.82 -1.97
C PRO A 222 -13.36 -4.34 -1.81
N ASN A 223 -14.27 -3.45 -2.22
CA ASN A 223 -14.08 -2.01 -2.17
C ASN A 223 -15.23 -1.26 -1.48
N ALA A 224 -16.16 -1.98 -0.83
CA ALA A 224 -17.30 -1.42 -0.11
C ALA A 224 -18.07 -0.38 -0.96
N GLY A 225 -18.25 0.85 -0.43
CA GLY A 225 -18.86 1.99 -1.13
C GLY A 225 -17.87 2.85 -1.92
N LEU A 226 -16.60 2.45 -1.98
CA LEU A 226 -15.55 3.22 -2.69
C LEU A 226 -15.67 3.08 -4.20
N ASP A 227 -15.40 4.18 -4.90
CA ASP A 227 -15.20 4.14 -6.34
C ASP A 227 -13.93 3.32 -6.66
N ALA A 228 -14.01 2.47 -7.68
CA ALA A 228 -12.95 1.50 -7.93
C ALA A 228 -11.76 2.13 -8.66
N TRP A 229 -10.56 1.92 -8.16
CA TRP A 229 -9.30 2.14 -8.87
C TRP A 229 -9.10 1.02 -9.92
N ALA A 230 -9.86 1.09 -11.00
CA ALA A 230 -9.62 0.18 -12.12
C ALA A 230 -8.34 0.60 -12.85
N GLU A 231 -7.32 -0.24 -12.81
CA GLU A 231 -6.05 0.03 -13.49
C GLU A 231 -5.80 -1.03 -14.57
N THR A 232 -5.66 -0.57 -15.80
CA THR A 232 -5.19 -1.43 -16.90
C THR A 232 -3.67 -1.44 -16.93
N TRP A 233 -3.09 -2.61 -16.79
CA TRP A 233 -1.66 -2.80 -16.84
C TRP A 233 -1.21 -3.26 -18.23
N SER A 234 -0.24 -2.55 -18.80
CA SER A 234 0.46 -2.95 -20.01
C SER A 234 1.90 -3.35 -19.68
N PRO A 235 2.58 -4.10 -20.54
CA PRO A 235 4.01 -4.37 -20.40
C PRO A 235 4.86 -3.10 -20.25
N GLU A 236 4.50 -2.04 -20.96
CA GLU A 236 5.18 -0.75 -20.87
C GLU A 236 5.01 -0.10 -19.49
N ARG A 237 3.76 -0.07 -18.97
CA ARG A 237 3.44 0.49 -17.64
C ARG A 237 4.16 -0.29 -16.53
N LEU A 238 4.24 -1.62 -16.63
CA LEU A 238 4.99 -2.44 -15.68
C LEU A 238 6.48 -2.11 -15.71
N ARG A 239 7.10 -2.02 -16.91
CA ARG A 239 8.52 -1.68 -17.04
C ARG A 239 8.82 -0.28 -16.51
N SER A 240 7.94 0.70 -16.78
CA SER A 240 8.05 2.04 -16.21
C SER A 240 8.03 2.02 -14.67
N ARG A 241 7.08 1.28 -14.08
CA ARG A 241 6.99 1.13 -12.62
C ARG A 241 8.23 0.47 -12.01
N TRP A 242 8.76 -0.56 -12.63
CA TRP A 242 9.97 -1.24 -12.16
C TRP A 242 11.21 -0.35 -12.29
N HIS A 243 11.30 0.41 -13.37
CA HIS A 243 12.35 1.42 -13.53
C HIS A 243 12.31 2.46 -12.40
N ASP A 244 11.14 3.01 -12.11
CA ASP A 244 10.95 3.98 -11.01
C ASP A 244 11.43 3.39 -9.68
N TRP A 245 11.10 2.13 -9.40
CA TRP A 245 11.50 1.45 -8.18
C TRP A 245 13.03 1.23 -8.13
N GLN A 246 13.64 0.79 -9.23
CA GLN A 246 15.10 0.61 -9.28
C GLN A 246 15.85 1.93 -9.09
N VAL A 247 15.39 3.02 -9.71
CA VAL A 247 15.96 4.37 -9.49
C VAL A 247 15.84 4.80 -8.02
N ALA A 248 14.72 4.46 -7.40
CA ALA A 248 14.46 4.74 -5.99
C ALA A 248 15.22 3.81 -5.01
N GLY A 249 15.92 2.79 -5.51
CA GLY A 249 16.58 1.78 -4.69
C GLY A 249 15.60 0.86 -3.97
N LEU A 250 14.41 0.69 -4.53
CA LEU A 250 13.40 -0.27 -4.10
C LEU A 250 13.50 -1.55 -4.92
N ASP A 251 12.96 -2.64 -4.40
CA ASP A 251 12.94 -3.93 -5.07
C ASP A 251 11.59 -4.63 -4.83
N ALA A 252 11.32 -5.70 -5.56
CA ALA A 252 10.18 -6.58 -5.34
C ALA A 252 10.55 -8.03 -5.62
N LEU A 253 9.87 -8.91 -4.91
CA LEU A 253 9.93 -10.35 -5.13
C LEU A 253 8.54 -10.80 -5.58
N THR A 254 8.44 -11.33 -6.79
CA THR A 254 7.19 -11.86 -7.34
C THR A 254 7.26 -13.37 -7.45
N VAL A 255 6.24 -14.06 -6.98
CA VAL A 255 6.02 -15.48 -7.25
C VAL A 255 4.72 -15.64 -8.02
N ALA A 256 4.76 -16.39 -9.10
CA ALA A 256 3.57 -16.69 -9.90
C ALA A 256 3.43 -18.19 -10.16
N ALA A 257 2.20 -18.66 -10.33
CA ALA A 257 1.87 -20.03 -10.70
C ALA A 257 1.46 -20.09 -12.17
N GLU A 258 2.26 -20.76 -13.00
CA GLU A 258 1.92 -21.12 -14.37
C GLU A 258 1.03 -22.36 -14.39
N HIS A 259 -0.09 -22.32 -15.10
CA HIS A 259 -0.88 -23.50 -15.42
C HIS A 259 -0.22 -24.21 -16.61
N VAL A 260 0.43 -25.34 -16.37
CA VAL A 260 1.31 -26.03 -17.32
C VAL A 260 0.61 -26.39 -18.63
N ALA A 261 -0.67 -26.78 -18.58
CA ALA A 261 -1.41 -27.19 -19.78
C ALA A 261 -1.70 -26.02 -20.74
N THR A 262 -1.73 -24.78 -20.26
CA THR A 262 -2.02 -23.60 -21.09
C THR A 262 -0.82 -22.68 -21.27
N GLY A 263 0.23 -22.83 -20.46
CA GLY A 263 1.38 -21.92 -20.42
C GLY A 263 1.05 -20.51 -19.91
N LYS A 264 -0.12 -20.32 -19.25
CA LYS A 264 -0.58 -19.03 -18.73
C LYS A 264 -0.37 -18.91 -17.23
N LEU A 265 -0.18 -17.70 -16.75
CA LEU A 265 -0.18 -17.43 -15.31
C LEU A 265 -1.61 -17.48 -14.77
N ALA A 266 -1.80 -18.23 -13.68
CA ALA A 266 -3.09 -18.45 -13.02
C ALA A 266 -3.17 -17.80 -11.62
N ALA A 267 -2.04 -17.51 -11.01
CA ALA A 267 -1.96 -16.84 -9.72
C ALA A 267 -0.64 -16.11 -9.56
N PHE A 268 -0.60 -15.11 -8.70
CA PHE A 268 0.64 -14.48 -8.28
C PHE A 268 0.56 -13.92 -6.86
N THR A 269 1.73 -13.66 -6.28
CA THR A 269 1.91 -12.81 -5.11
C THR A 269 3.15 -11.96 -5.28
N GLN A 270 3.17 -10.75 -4.69
CA GLN A 270 4.31 -9.86 -4.74
C GLN A 270 4.66 -9.35 -3.34
N LEU A 271 5.93 -9.41 -2.97
CA LEU A 271 6.49 -8.75 -1.79
C LEU A 271 7.26 -7.50 -2.24
N ASN A 272 6.90 -6.37 -1.69
CA ASN A 272 7.52 -5.07 -1.96
C ASN A 272 8.61 -4.81 -0.91
N LEU A 273 9.83 -4.54 -1.37
CA LEU A 273 11.01 -4.32 -0.56
C LEU A 273 11.33 -2.82 -0.54
N MET A 274 10.61 -2.08 0.30
CA MET A 274 10.57 -0.61 0.36
C MET A 274 11.68 -0.06 1.25
N ASP A 275 12.93 -0.11 0.86
CA ASP A 275 14.12 0.38 1.59
C ASP A 275 14.03 0.48 3.14
N HIS A 276 13.07 -0.22 3.73
CA HIS A 276 12.98 -0.37 5.17
C HIS A 276 13.99 -1.43 5.65
N PRO A 277 14.73 -1.17 6.76
CA PRO A 277 15.82 -2.05 7.16
C PRO A 277 15.39 -3.46 7.57
N ALA A 278 14.15 -3.64 7.98
CA ALA A 278 13.66 -4.89 8.57
C ALA A 278 12.24 -5.30 8.15
N ALA A 279 11.52 -4.50 7.38
CA ALA A 279 10.14 -4.79 6.98
C ALA A 279 9.99 -4.90 5.46
N ALA A 280 9.23 -5.91 5.03
CA ALA A 280 8.72 -6.06 3.67
C ALA A 280 7.19 -5.93 3.69
N TYR A 281 6.61 -5.63 2.55
CA TYR A 281 5.17 -5.43 2.42
C TYR A 281 4.60 -6.40 1.41
N GLN A 282 3.60 -7.16 1.81
CA GLN A 282 2.82 -7.99 0.92
C GLN A 282 1.98 -7.06 0.03
N GLY A 283 2.31 -7.04 -1.25
CA GLY A 283 1.47 -6.45 -2.26
C GLY A 283 0.31 -7.39 -2.59
N TYR A 284 -0.19 -7.30 -3.80
CA TYR A 284 -1.32 -8.14 -4.19
C TYR A 284 -0.98 -9.63 -4.18
N THR A 285 -1.97 -10.41 -3.76
CA THR A 285 -2.04 -11.85 -3.99
C THR A 285 -3.34 -12.10 -4.74
N TYR A 286 -3.25 -12.70 -5.92
CA TYR A 286 -4.39 -12.95 -6.78
C TYR A 286 -4.38 -14.38 -7.31
N VAL A 287 -5.56 -14.98 -7.41
CA VAL A 287 -5.80 -16.26 -8.06
C VAL A 287 -6.97 -16.07 -9.03
N GLU A 288 -6.72 -16.32 -10.31
CA GLU A 288 -7.72 -16.25 -11.36
C GLU A 288 -8.94 -17.15 -11.02
N PRO A 289 -10.19 -16.69 -11.22
CA PRO A 289 -11.39 -17.40 -10.76
C PRO A 289 -11.45 -18.87 -11.15
N GLY A 290 -11.07 -19.20 -12.39
CA GLY A 290 -11.04 -20.58 -12.90
C GLY A 290 -10.02 -21.51 -12.23
N HIS A 291 -9.10 -20.95 -11.43
CA HIS A 291 -8.01 -21.67 -10.77
C HIS A 291 -8.11 -21.61 -9.22
N ARG A 292 -9.22 -21.10 -8.68
CA ARG A 292 -9.50 -21.09 -7.24
C ARG A 292 -9.81 -22.51 -6.74
N GLY A 293 -9.67 -22.72 -5.43
CA GLY A 293 -9.86 -24.05 -4.81
C GLY A 293 -8.62 -24.96 -4.83
N HIS A 294 -7.57 -24.63 -5.59
CA HIS A 294 -6.29 -25.37 -5.67
C HIS A 294 -5.24 -24.89 -4.68
N ARG A 295 -5.59 -24.09 -3.68
CA ARG A 295 -4.67 -23.52 -2.68
C ARG A 295 -3.50 -22.71 -3.27
N LEU A 296 -3.61 -22.20 -4.50
CA LEU A 296 -2.54 -21.45 -5.17
C LEU A 296 -2.14 -20.19 -4.40
N GLY A 297 -3.09 -19.49 -3.77
CA GLY A 297 -2.79 -18.32 -2.94
C GLY A 297 -1.82 -18.65 -1.80
N LEU A 298 -2.02 -19.76 -1.09
CA LEU A 298 -1.10 -20.23 -0.05
C LEU A 298 0.24 -20.67 -0.66
N ALA A 299 0.21 -21.39 -1.79
CA ALA A 299 1.42 -21.88 -2.46
C ALA A 299 2.36 -20.74 -2.87
N VAL A 300 1.84 -19.71 -3.57
CA VAL A 300 2.67 -18.57 -4.02
C VAL A 300 3.20 -17.76 -2.83
N LYS A 301 2.39 -17.56 -1.76
CA LYS A 301 2.84 -16.86 -0.55
C LYS A 301 3.90 -17.64 0.22
N THR A 302 3.77 -18.97 0.35
CA THR A 302 4.78 -19.85 0.99
C THR A 302 6.10 -19.78 0.23
N GLN A 303 6.07 -19.90 -1.09
CA GLN A 303 7.27 -19.81 -1.92
C GLN A 303 7.92 -18.41 -1.84
N ALA A 304 7.11 -17.33 -1.82
CA ALA A 304 7.61 -15.97 -1.69
C ALA A 304 8.31 -15.76 -0.34
N LEU A 305 7.73 -16.29 0.74
CA LEU A 305 8.34 -16.24 2.07
C LEU A 305 9.67 -17.00 2.13
N ALA A 306 9.74 -18.22 1.58
CA ALA A 306 10.98 -18.98 1.49
C ALA A 306 12.05 -18.22 0.70
N ALA A 307 11.69 -17.64 -0.44
CA ALA A 307 12.61 -16.86 -1.27
C ALA A 307 13.07 -15.57 -0.56
N LEU A 308 12.17 -14.87 0.15
CA LEU A 308 12.50 -13.70 0.95
C LEU A 308 13.54 -14.02 2.04
N GLN A 309 13.32 -15.09 2.80
CA GLN A 309 14.22 -15.48 3.89
C GLN A 309 15.63 -15.82 3.38
N ASN A 310 15.72 -16.42 2.20
CA ASN A 310 17.00 -16.76 1.57
C ASN A 310 17.70 -15.54 0.96
N GLY A 311 16.96 -14.68 0.26
CA GLY A 311 17.52 -13.53 -0.48
C GLY A 311 17.73 -12.28 0.39
N TRP A 312 16.92 -12.07 1.41
CA TRP A 312 16.91 -10.89 2.28
C TRP A 312 16.92 -11.26 3.76
N PRO A 313 17.98 -11.89 4.28
CA PRO A 313 18.02 -12.43 5.64
C PRO A 313 17.94 -11.38 6.76
N ARG A 314 18.01 -10.10 6.42
CA ARG A 314 17.82 -8.98 7.37
C ARG A 314 16.35 -8.66 7.65
N MET A 315 15.41 -9.13 6.82
CA MET A 315 13.97 -8.90 7.06
C MET A 315 13.54 -9.59 8.36
N ARG A 316 12.71 -8.92 9.09
CA ARG A 316 12.16 -9.36 10.39
C ARG A 316 10.65 -9.42 10.40
N ARG A 317 10.00 -8.70 9.49
CA ARG A 317 8.53 -8.60 9.42
C ARG A 317 8.06 -8.53 7.98
N ILE A 318 6.88 -9.09 7.74
CA ILE A 318 6.10 -8.86 6.53
C ILE A 318 4.76 -8.27 6.97
N HIS A 319 4.43 -7.09 6.47
CA HIS A 319 3.12 -6.48 6.63
C HIS A 319 2.21 -6.83 5.47
N THR A 320 0.91 -6.96 5.74
CA THR A 320 -0.14 -7.16 4.75
C THR A 320 -1.39 -6.37 5.15
N GLU A 321 -2.08 -5.81 4.17
CA GLU A 321 -3.30 -5.06 4.35
C GLU A 321 -4.45 -5.74 3.58
N ASN A 322 -5.59 -5.88 4.21
CA ASN A 322 -6.76 -6.50 3.59
C ASN A 322 -8.04 -5.88 4.14
N ALA A 323 -9.00 -5.63 3.27
CA ALA A 323 -10.36 -5.33 3.66
C ALA A 323 -10.87 -6.39 4.66
N THR A 324 -11.51 -5.96 5.73
CA THR A 324 -11.99 -6.87 6.79
C THR A 324 -13.04 -7.87 6.32
N GLU A 325 -13.72 -7.60 5.22
CA GLU A 325 -14.66 -8.49 4.53
C GLU A 325 -14.00 -9.46 3.55
N ASN A 326 -12.69 -9.37 3.29
CA ASN A 326 -11.96 -10.30 2.41
C ASN A 326 -11.64 -11.62 3.12
N ALA A 327 -12.69 -12.36 3.46
CA ALA A 327 -12.56 -13.61 4.22
C ALA A 327 -11.59 -14.64 3.61
N PRO A 328 -11.53 -14.85 2.28
CA PRO A 328 -10.57 -15.81 1.71
C PRO A 328 -9.11 -15.42 1.98
N MET A 329 -8.75 -14.13 1.84
CA MET A 329 -7.39 -13.67 2.06
C MET A 329 -7.02 -13.67 3.54
N LEU A 330 -7.96 -13.26 4.41
CA LEU A 330 -7.77 -13.30 5.86
C LEU A 330 -7.54 -14.74 6.35
N ALA A 331 -8.25 -15.74 5.79
CA ALA A 331 -8.04 -17.14 6.13
C ALA A 331 -6.64 -17.65 5.75
N ILE A 332 -6.11 -17.24 4.58
CA ILE A 332 -4.73 -17.57 4.20
C ILE A 332 -3.73 -16.92 5.17
N ASN A 333 -3.91 -15.63 5.47
CA ASN A 333 -3.03 -14.90 6.37
C ASN A 333 -3.05 -15.52 7.80
N GLN A 334 -4.23 -15.91 8.29
CA GLN A 334 -4.38 -16.59 9.58
C GLN A 334 -3.65 -17.95 9.57
N THR A 335 -3.79 -18.73 8.49
CA THR A 335 -3.08 -20.02 8.34
C THR A 335 -1.56 -19.82 8.39
N MET A 336 -1.05 -18.73 7.83
CA MET A 336 0.37 -18.37 7.85
C MET A 336 0.83 -17.71 9.16
N GLY A 337 -0.06 -17.47 10.12
CA GLY A 337 0.29 -16.90 11.43
C GLY A 337 0.44 -15.38 11.43
N PHE A 338 -0.10 -14.67 10.43
CA PHE A 338 -0.23 -13.22 10.50
C PHE A 338 -1.13 -12.83 11.67
N ARG A 339 -0.70 -11.84 12.45
CA ARG A 339 -1.46 -11.26 13.55
C ARG A 339 -1.84 -9.82 13.25
N LEU A 340 -2.97 -9.37 13.72
CA LEU A 340 -3.40 -7.97 13.56
C LEU A 340 -2.38 -7.03 14.24
N ASP A 341 -1.92 -6.02 13.51
CA ASP A 341 -1.01 -4.98 13.97
C ASP A 341 -1.77 -3.67 14.23
N CYS A 342 -2.45 -3.19 13.20
CA CYS A 342 -3.27 -1.98 13.28
C CYS A 342 -4.45 -2.06 12.30
N LEU A 343 -5.31 -1.04 12.33
CA LEU A 343 -6.42 -0.87 11.41
C LEU A 343 -6.22 0.39 10.57
N SER A 344 -6.77 0.39 9.36
CA SER A 344 -6.91 1.57 8.53
C SER A 344 -8.38 1.84 8.26
N ALA A 345 -8.85 3.05 8.54
CA ALA A 345 -10.13 3.53 8.04
C ALA A 345 -9.93 4.07 6.63
N VAL A 346 -10.77 3.67 5.68
CA VAL A 346 -10.76 4.16 4.31
C VAL A 346 -11.97 5.05 4.09
N PHE A 347 -11.71 6.18 3.45
CA PHE A 347 -12.68 7.25 3.28
C PHE A 347 -12.83 7.66 1.83
N GLN A 348 -13.99 8.19 1.48
CA GLN A 348 -14.24 8.82 0.20
C GLN A 348 -14.95 10.15 0.38
N LYS A 349 -14.65 11.10 -0.51
CA LYS A 349 -15.32 12.41 -0.58
C LYS A 349 -15.53 12.80 -2.03
N HIS A 350 -16.76 13.15 -2.40
CA HIS A 350 -17.05 13.77 -3.68
C HIS A 350 -16.86 15.28 -3.57
N LEU A 351 -16.05 15.84 -4.49
CA LEU A 351 -15.83 17.28 -4.58
C LEU A 351 -17.01 17.94 -5.31
N ALA A 352 -17.43 19.08 -4.79
CA ALA A 352 -18.48 19.90 -5.41
C ALA A 352 -17.92 20.74 -6.58
#